data_e952ae49595f8dd18deb0b5ae752a1ae
#
_entry.id   e952ae49595f8dd18deb0b5ae752a1ae
#
_cell.length_a   1.000
_cell.length_b   1.000
_cell.length_c   1.000
_cell.angle_alpha   90.00
_cell.angle_beta   90.00
_cell.angle_gamma   90.00
#
_symmetry.space_group_name_H-M   'P 1'
#
loop_
_entity.id
_entity.type
_entity.pdbx_description
1 polymer ?
#
loop_
_entity_poly.entity_id
_entity_poly.type
_entity_poly.pdbx_seq_one_letter_code
_entity_poly.pdbx_strand_id
1 'polypeptide(L)'
;MIQWVHGESGVGKTTLARKLLDSRTVHLDGDDMRRVWTDLGFSDEDRMANNVRIAHLARVLDRQGFNVVVSTICPTQEIRDAVKAITNCVFIHIESDQDKKSW
;
A
#
# COMPACT_ATOMS: atom_id res chain seq x y z
N MET A 1 -10.13 -7.54 -6.60
CA MET A 1 -8.94 -6.89 -7.19
C MET A 1 -8.17 -6.12 -6.13
N ILE A 2 -6.86 -6.24 -6.14
CA ILE A 2 -5.99 -5.52 -5.21
C ILE A 2 -5.15 -4.53 -6.01
N GLN A 3 -5.26 -3.25 -5.69
CA GLN A 3 -4.46 -2.18 -6.25
C GLN A 3 -3.51 -1.69 -5.17
N TRP A 4 -2.22 -1.65 -5.46
CA TRP A 4 -1.20 -1.26 -4.51
C TRP A 4 -0.57 0.04 -4.94
N VAL A 5 -0.92 1.11 -4.23
CA VAL A 5 -0.42 2.45 -4.49
C VAL A 5 0.82 2.65 -3.65
N HIS A 6 1.96 2.90 -4.26
CA HIS A 6 3.21 3.11 -3.54
C HIS A 6 3.93 4.36 -4.03
N GLY A 7 4.78 4.88 -3.20
CA GLY A 7 5.54 6.09 -3.44
C GLY A 7 6.06 6.60 -2.12
N GLU A 8 6.85 7.66 -2.16
CA GLU A 8 7.36 8.29 -0.96
C GLU A 8 6.25 8.98 -0.18
N SER A 9 6.48 9.19 1.11
CA SER A 9 5.55 9.92 1.95
C SER A 9 5.31 11.33 1.39
N GLY A 10 4.06 11.75 1.37
CA GLY A 10 3.70 13.08 0.90
C GLY A 10 3.52 13.23 -0.61
N VAL A 11 3.58 12.14 -1.38
CA VAL A 11 3.44 12.22 -2.84
C VAL A 11 1.99 12.09 -3.32
N GLY A 12 1.03 11.99 -2.42
CA GLY A 12 -0.39 11.93 -2.79
C GLY A 12 -0.99 10.54 -2.86
N LYS A 13 -0.34 9.54 -2.28
CA LYS A 13 -0.86 8.16 -2.25
C LYS A 13 -2.27 8.09 -1.65
N THR A 14 -2.46 8.72 -0.51
CA THR A 14 -3.74 8.71 0.18
C THR A 14 -4.82 9.40 -0.65
N THR A 15 -4.48 10.50 -1.30
CA THR A 15 -5.43 11.22 -2.15
C THR A 15 -5.87 10.35 -3.33
N LEU A 16 -4.93 9.69 -3.99
CA LEU A 16 -5.30 8.79 -5.09
C LEU A 16 -6.11 7.61 -4.59
N ALA A 17 -5.70 7.00 -3.49
CA ALA A 17 -6.43 5.87 -2.92
C ALA A 17 -7.88 6.23 -2.62
N ARG A 18 -8.12 7.40 -2.04
CA ARG A 18 -9.49 7.87 -1.75
C ARG A 18 -10.33 8.02 -3.01
N LYS A 19 -9.73 8.43 -4.11
CA LYS A 19 -10.44 8.57 -5.38
C LYS A 19 -10.86 7.23 -5.98
N LEU A 20 -10.21 6.14 -5.56
CA LEU A 20 -10.51 4.81 -6.04
C LEU A 20 -11.56 4.08 -5.18
N LEU A 21 -12.00 4.70 -4.08
CA LEU A 21 -12.95 4.08 -3.17
C LEU A 21 -14.38 4.09 -3.73
N ASP A 22 -15.07 3.00 -3.52
CA ASP A 22 -16.51 2.85 -3.72
C ASP A 22 -17.10 2.02 -2.56
N SER A 23 -18.38 1.66 -2.62
CA SER A 23 -19.06 0.97 -1.53
C SER A 23 -18.53 -0.42 -1.22
N ARG A 24 -17.74 -1.02 -2.13
CA ARG A 24 -17.13 -2.33 -1.96
C ARG A 24 -15.62 -2.29 -1.89
N THR A 25 -15.06 -1.10 -1.73
CA THR A 25 -13.62 -0.91 -1.71
C THR A 25 -13.16 -0.62 -0.28
N VAL A 26 -12.13 -1.34 0.14
CA VAL A 26 -11.47 -1.14 1.42
C VAL A 26 -10.11 -0.50 1.16
N HIS A 27 -9.80 0.53 1.90
CA HIS A 27 -8.49 1.18 1.83
C HIS A 27 -7.66 0.76 3.05
N LEU A 28 -6.49 0.18 2.77
CA LEU A 28 -5.50 -0.17 3.79
C LEU A 28 -4.31 0.76 3.64
N ASP A 29 -4.15 1.67 4.58
CA ASP A 29 -3.04 2.61 4.61
C ASP A 29 -1.93 2.10 5.52
N GLY A 30 -0.67 2.18 5.07
CA GLY A 30 0.46 1.65 5.81
C GLY A 30 0.63 2.25 7.19
N ASP A 31 0.42 3.57 7.33
CA ASP A 31 0.53 4.23 8.63
C ASP A 31 -0.61 3.84 9.56
N ASP A 32 -1.82 3.75 9.04
CA ASP A 32 -2.96 3.29 9.83
C ASP A 32 -2.75 1.86 10.33
N MET A 33 -2.23 0.99 9.50
CA MET A 33 -2.00 -0.40 9.87
C MET A 33 -0.92 -0.52 10.95
N ARG A 34 0.09 0.37 10.96
CA ARG A 34 1.07 0.41 12.05
C ARG A 34 0.47 0.77 13.39
N ARG A 35 -0.67 1.41 13.42
CA ARG A 35 -1.41 1.68 14.65
C ARG A 35 -2.20 0.46 15.13
N VAL A 36 -2.50 -0.45 14.22
CA VAL A 36 -3.17 -1.71 14.56
C VAL A 36 -2.18 -2.69 15.17
N TRP A 37 -1.06 -2.93 14.50
CA TRP A 37 0.03 -3.74 15.05
C TRP A 37 1.18 -2.83 15.45
N THR A 38 1.31 -2.63 16.74
CA THR A 38 2.16 -1.58 17.30
C THR A 38 3.63 -2.00 17.50
N ASP A 39 4.00 -3.19 17.05
CA ASP A 39 5.34 -3.75 17.24
C ASP A 39 6.34 -3.36 16.15
N LEU A 40 5.93 -2.64 15.11
CA LEU A 40 6.79 -2.29 13.99
C LEU A 40 7.20 -0.83 13.98
N GLY A 41 8.46 -0.59 13.67
CA GLY A 41 9.02 0.73 13.42
C GLY A 41 9.21 1.00 11.94
N PHE A 42 10.35 1.62 11.60
CA PHE A 42 10.63 2.08 10.23
C PHE A 42 11.94 1.53 9.66
N SER A 43 12.53 0.52 10.29
CA SER A 43 13.68 -0.17 9.71
C SER A 43 13.27 -0.89 8.42
N ASP A 44 14.23 -1.27 7.62
CA ASP A 44 13.94 -2.00 6.38
C ASP A 44 13.22 -3.30 6.67
N GLU A 45 13.60 -4.01 7.73
CA GLU A 45 12.93 -5.23 8.16
C GLU A 45 11.49 -4.98 8.58
N ASP A 46 11.26 -3.90 9.33
CA ASP A 46 9.91 -3.54 9.77
C ASP A 46 9.05 -3.09 8.60
N ARG A 47 9.61 -2.39 7.63
CA ARG A 47 8.88 -2.02 6.42
C ARG A 47 8.49 -3.24 5.59
N MET A 48 9.39 -4.22 5.49
CA MET A 48 9.06 -5.49 4.85
C MET A 48 7.92 -6.19 5.60
N ALA A 49 8.03 -6.31 6.91
CA ALA A 49 7.01 -6.95 7.73
C ALA A 49 5.66 -6.25 7.62
N ASN A 50 5.64 -4.92 7.67
CA ASN A 50 4.41 -4.16 7.53
C ASN A 50 3.73 -4.44 6.18
N ASN A 51 4.48 -4.36 5.10
CA ASN A 51 3.95 -4.61 3.77
C ASN A 51 3.44 -6.05 3.59
N VAL A 52 4.18 -7.03 4.12
CA VAL A 52 3.77 -8.44 4.04
C VAL A 52 2.49 -8.70 4.84
N ARG A 53 2.38 -8.14 6.04
CA ARG A 53 1.15 -8.28 6.85
C ARG A 53 -0.05 -7.67 6.13
N ILE A 54 0.12 -6.49 5.54
CA ILE A 54 -0.94 -5.84 4.77
C ILE A 54 -1.32 -6.68 3.56
N ALA A 55 -0.34 -7.25 2.88
CA ALA A 55 -0.59 -8.10 1.72
C ALA A 55 -1.47 -9.30 2.07
N HIS A 56 -1.18 -9.98 3.16
CA HIS A 56 -2.01 -11.10 3.60
C HIS A 56 -3.43 -10.67 3.96
N LEU A 57 -3.58 -9.53 4.64
CA LEU A 57 -4.90 -8.99 4.96
C LEU A 57 -5.66 -8.62 3.68
N ALA A 58 -5.00 -7.95 2.75
CA ALA A 58 -5.61 -7.57 1.47
C ALA A 58 -6.12 -8.81 0.72
N ARG A 59 -5.36 -9.88 0.74
CA ARG A 59 -5.77 -11.13 0.09
C ARG A 59 -7.03 -11.72 0.72
N VAL A 60 -7.14 -11.69 2.05
CA VAL A 60 -8.34 -12.15 2.74
C VAL A 60 -9.55 -11.35 2.30
N LEU A 61 -9.42 -10.03 2.26
CA LEU A 61 -10.52 -9.14 1.85
C LEU A 61 -10.90 -9.35 0.38
N ASP A 62 -9.90 -9.52 -0.49
CA ASP A 62 -10.12 -9.79 -1.90
C ASP A 62 -10.93 -11.08 -2.10
N ARG A 63 -10.63 -12.12 -1.35
CA ARG A 63 -11.36 -13.40 -1.40
C ARG A 63 -12.79 -13.26 -0.93
N GLN A 64 -13.09 -12.27 -0.12
CA GLN A 64 -14.44 -12.01 0.36
C GLN A 64 -15.24 -11.11 -0.60
N GLY A 65 -14.67 -10.76 -1.73
CA GLY A 65 -15.34 -9.98 -2.77
C GLY A 65 -15.15 -8.48 -2.68
N PHE A 66 -14.24 -8.01 -1.82
CA PHE A 66 -13.94 -6.59 -1.76
C PHE A 66 -12.86 -6.21 -2.78
N ASN A 67 -12.96 -5.00 -3.30
CA ASN A 67 -11.81 -4.37 -3.93
C ASN A 67 -10.95 -3.76 -2.84
N VAL A 68 -9.64 -3.97 -2.93
CA VAL A 68 -8.72 -3.50 -1.90
C VAL A 68 -7.74 -2.52 -2.52
N VAL A 69 -7.64 -1.34 -1.94
CA VAL A 69 -6.63 -0.34 -2.30
C VAL A 69 -5.67 -0.24 -1.12
N VAL A 70 -4.40 -0.53 -1.37
CA VAL A 70 -3.36 -0.42 -0.37
C VAL A 70 -2.48 0.77 -0.72
N SER A 71 -2.15 1.59 0.26
CA SER A 71 -1.23 2.71 0.08
C SER A 71 -0.09 2.60 1.10
N THR A 72 1.12 2.37 0.62
CA THR A 72 2.29 2.19 1.48
C THR A 72 3.54 2.77 0.84
N ILE A 73 4.57 2.97 1.68
CA ILE A 73 5.93 3.12 1.20
C ILE A 73 6.46 1.72 0.92
N CYS A 74 6.87 1.48 -0.31
CA CYS A 74 7.35 0.18 -0.77
C CYS A 74 8.73 0.41 -1.42
N PRO A 75 9.77 0.67 -0.60
CA PRO A 75 10.99 1.32 -1.07
C PRO A 75 11.90 0.41 -1.90
N THR A 76 11.77 -0.90 -1.79
CA THR A 76 12.67 -1.82 -2.47
C THR A 76 11.92 -2.74 -3.41
N GLN A 77 12.61 -3.21 -4.44
CA GLN A 77 12.07 -4.21 -5.34
C GLN A 77 11.75 -5.51 -4.58
N GLU A 78 12.55 -5.83 -3.58
CA GLU A 78 12.35 -7.01 -2.76
C GLU A 78 11.00 -7.00 -2.05
N ILE A 79 10.62 -5.85 -1.48
CA ILE A 79 9.30 -5.70 -0.85
C ILE A 79 8.19 -5.82 -1.89
N ARG A 80 8.34 -5.14 -3.04
CA ARG A 80 7.36 -5.21 -4.10
C ARG A 80 7.17 -6.63 -4.63
N ASP A 81 8.27 -7.37 -4.80
CA ASP A 81 8.20 -8.76 -5.22
C ASP A 81 7.47 -9.63 -4.21
N ALA A 82 7.72 -9.42 -2.92
CA ALA A 82 7.07 -10.17 -1.85
C ALA A 82 5.55 -9.94 -1.84
N VAL A 83 5.12 -8.68 -1.91
CA VAL A 83 3.68 -8.38 -1.90
C VAL A 83 2.99 -8.84 -3.20
N LYS A 84 3.69 -8.78 -4.32
CA LYS A 84 3.17 -9.29 -5.59
C LYS A 84 2.96 -10.81 -5.54
N ALA A 85 3.89 -11.53 -4.94
CA ALA A 85 3.76 -12.98 -4.79
C ALA A 85 2.56 -13.36 -3.93
N ILE A 86 2.25 -12.56 -2.92
CA ILE A 86 1.12 -12.81 -2.00
C ILE A 86 -0.22 -12.43 -2.63
N THR A 87 -0.28 -11.28 -3.29
CA THR A 87 -1.56 -10.65 -3.67
C THR A 87 -1.88 -10.70 -5.15
N ASN A 88 -0.88 -10.87 -5.99
CA ASN A 88 -1.01 -10.66 -7.43
C ASN A 88 -1.61 -9.28 -7.77
N CYS A 89 -1.24 -8.27 -6.99
CA CYS A 89 -1.78 -6.92 -7.10
C CYS A 89 -1.32 -6.21 -8.38
N VAL A 90 -2.04 -5.14 -8.70
CA VAL A 90 -1.60 -4.17 -9.69
C VAL A 90 -0.92 -3.03 -8.94
N PHE A 91 0.33 -2.74 -9.28
CA PHE A 91 1.05 -1.62 -8.68
C PHE A 91 0.74 -0.32 -9.37
N ILE A 92 0.57 0.73 -8.57
CA ILE A 92 0.43 2.09 -9.03
C ILE A 92 1.51 2.90 -8.33
N HIS A 93 2.51 3.35 -9.08
CA HIS A 93 3.59 4.17 -8.53
C HIS A 93 3.25 5.65 -8.66
N ILE A 94 3.41 6.39 -7.58
CA ILE A 94 3.22 7.84 -7.58
C ILE A 94 4.57 8.49 -7.34
N GLU A 95 4.99 9.34 -8.26
CA GLU A 95 6.20 10.13 -8.12
C GLU A 95 5.95 11.33 -7.22
N SER A 96 7.03 11.85 -6.66
CA SER A 96 6.95 13.02 -5.81
C SER A 96 6.42 14.22 -6.59
N ASP A 97 5.50 14.95 -5.98
CA ASP A 97 5.00 16.20 -6.53
C ASP A 97 6.08 17.25 -6.70
N GLN A 98 7.15 17.17 -5.92
CA GLN A 98 8.27 18.07 -6.04
C GLN A 98 8.96 17.95 -7.38
N ASP A 99 8.98 16.77 -7.95
CA ASP A 99 9.55 16.55 -9.27
C ASP A 99 8.71 17.21 -10.36
N LYS A 100 7.49 17.52 -10.05
CA LYS A 100 6.52 18.08 -10.97
C LYS A 100 6.24 19.55 -10.70
N LYS A 101 6.70 20.08 -9.60
CA LYS A 101 6.45 21.46 -9.23
C LYS A 101 7.34 22.45 -9.94
N SER A 102 8.21 21.97 -10.70
CA SER A 102 8.84 22.78 -11.71
C SER A 102 7.86 23.09 -12.84
N TRP A 103 6.73 22.52 -12.71
CA TRP A 103 5.58 22.80 -13.53
C TRP A 103 4.81 24.08 -13.04
#